data_9fddae415571e7b13c91fc29a5a336ac
#
_entry.id   9fddae415571e7b13c91fc29a5a336ac
#
_cell.length_a   1.000
_cell.length_b   1.000
_cell.length_c   1.000
_cell.angle_alpha   90.00
_cell.angle_beta   90.00
_cell.angle_gamma   90.00
#
_symmetry.space_group_name_H-M   'P 1'
#
loop_
_entity.id
_entity.type
_entity.pdbx_description
1 polymer ?
#
loop_
_entity_poly.entity_id
_entity_poly.type
_entity_poly.pdbx_seq_one_letter_code
_entity_poly.pdbx_strand_id
1 'polypeptide(L)'
;MSDSNPTAPLEPASSRVPAPASSHIDEAVAHSHEHAHFAGGGHGGHGHDHSHAGASAKRLGWALAVTGAVVIAELLGAFWSGSLSLAADAGHMVVDASGLVVALIAARLTRLPRDEKHTWGWARSEVLAAALQAGMLLIISVMVAWEAAWRLVSPPPVEAGPMLLVGVIGLLANVVSLAILAGGRDANLNMKAAFLEVANDALGSLAVILAAGAEWAFGWARADAIASLLIAVLMAPRALSLLKRSLAILMEQTPASVDVTKLRAHMMGVDGVLGVHDLHVVAVSSHLVTVTAHVTVTHEADGPCRDRIVHELGECACHHFPIAHSTFQLECPEHARHEHMEH
;
A
#
# COMPACT_ATOMS: atom_id res chain seq x y z
N MET A 1 61.87 0.98 69.15
CA MET A 1 61.17 0.00 69.99
C MET A 1 59.71 0.21 69.81
N SER A 2 59.14 -0.85 69.28
CA SER A 2 57.78 -1.38 69.43
C SER A 2 56.67 -0.55 68.81
N ASP A 3 56.16 -0.98 67.69
CA ASP A 3 55.08 -1.98 67.49
C ASP A 3 53.71 -1.34 67.69
N SER A 4 52.72 -1.39 66.90
CA SER A 4 52.27 -2.36 65.95
C SER A 4 51.04 -1.78 65.23
N ASN A 5 50.95 -2.03 63.97
CA ASN A 5 49.75 -2.02 63.17
C ASN A 5 48.81 -3.20 63.61
N PRO A 6 47.50 -3.19 63.44
CA PRO A 6 46.97 -3.47 62.11
C PRO A 6 45.67 -2.73 61.73
N THR A 7 45.58 -2.41 60.50
CA THR A 7 44.43 -2.02 59.73
C THR A 7 43.49 -3.22 59.51
N ALA A 8 42.22 -3.10 59.90
CA ALA A 8 41.11 -3.99 59.48
C ALA A 8 40.33 -3.30 58.33
N PRO A 9 39.89 -4.05 57.31
CA PRO A 9 39.16 -3.47 56.18
C PRO A 9 37.67 -3.27 56.56
N LEU A 10 37.16 -2.10 56.23
CA LEU A 10 35.72 -1.77 56.33
C LEU A 10 34.95 -2.49 55.25
N GLU A 11 34.02 -3.35 55.67
CA GLU A 11 32.99 -3.94 54.79
C GLU A 11 32.02 -2.82 54.27
N PRO A 12 31.59 -2.85 53.01
CA PRO A 12 30.56 -1.94 52.53
C PRO A 12 29.18 -2.36 53.01
N ALA A 13 28.49 -1.43 53.65
CA ALA A 13 27.12 -1.58 54.10
C ALA A 13 26.17 -1.88 52.93
N SER A 14 25.60 -3.07 52.94
CA SER A 14 24.49 -3.48 52.08
C SER A 14 23.23 -2.69 52.42
N SER A 15 22.94 -1.63 51.67
CA SER A 15 21.64 -0.99 51.66
C SER A 15 20.65 -1.84 50.86
N ARG A 16 19.85 -2.64 51.56
CA ARG A 16 18.67 -3.28 51.00
C ARG A 16 17.62 -2.22 50.72
N VAL A 17 17.37 -1.94 49.44
CA VAL A 17 16.20 -1.20 48.98
C VAL A 17 15.01 -2.14 49.11
N PRO A 18 13.93 -1.81 49.83
CA PRO A 18 12.73 -2.62 49.87
C PRO A 18 12.05 -2.61 48.49
N ALA A 19 11.67 -3.79 47.98
CA ALA A 19 10.87 -3.94 46.77
C ALA A 19 9.51 -3.22 46.97
N PRO A 20 9.01 -2.51 45.96
CA PRO A 20 7.67 -1.94 46.03
C PRO A 20 6.63 -3.06 45.94
N ALA A 21 5.62 -2.98 46.78
CA ALA A 21 4.50 -3.89 46.85
C ALA A 21 3.74 -3.92 45.50
N SER A 22 3.64 -5.10 44.97
CA SER A 22 2.77 -5.40 43.85
C SER A 22 1.31 -5.36 44.30
N SER A 23 0.57 -4.32 43.96
CA SER A 23 -0.89 -4.38 43.95
C SER A 23 -1.48 -3.21 43.13
N HIS A 24 -2.29 -3.57 42.14
CA HIS A 24 -3.26 -2.72 41.45
C HIS A 24 -2.77 -1.74 40.36
N ILE A 25 -2.04 -2.22 39.33
CA ILE A 25 -1.96 -1.48 38.05
C ILE A 25 -2.23 -2.40 36.83
N ASP A 26 -2.55 -3.68 37.00
CA ASP A 26 -2.72 -4.62 35.88
C ASP A 26 -4.13 -4.66 35.26
N GLU A 27 -5.03 -3.73 35.58
CA GLU A 27 -6.41 -3.75 35.05
C GLU A 27 -6.80 -2.56 34.17
N ALA A 28 -5.92 -1.59 33.91
CA ALA A 28 -6.26 -0.37 33.16
C ALA A 28 -5.59 -0.22 31.77
N VAL A 29 -4.79 -1.19 31.30
CA VAL A 29 -4.09 -1.09 29.99
C VAL A 29 -4.64 -2.09 28.97
N ALA A 30 -5.72 -2.83 29.26
CA ALA A 30 -6.28 -3.84 28.37
C ALA A 30 -7.39 -3.33 27.42
N HIS A 31 -7.63 -2.04 27.29
CA HIS A 31 -8.65 -1.51 26.38
C HIS A 31 -8.09 -0.34 25.59
N SER A 32 -7.52 -0.60 24.43
CA SER A 32 -7.61 0.20 23.20
C SER A 32 -6.47 -0.10 22.21
N HIS A 33 -6.37 -1.31 21.74
CA HIS A 33 -5.71 -1.59 20.46
C HIS A 33 -6.67 -2.32 19.54
N GLU A 34 -7.67 -1.61 19.09
CA GLU A 34 -8.46 -2.01 17.93
C GLU A 34 -7.66 -1.63 16.69
N HIS A 35 -6.81 -2.55 16.25
CA HIS A 35 -6.08 -2.44 14.99
C HIS A 35 -7.09 -2.50 13.84
N ALA A 36 -7.27 -1.37 13.17
CA ALA A 36 -7.92 -1.33 11.88
C ALA A 36 -7.06 -2.13 10.88
N HIS A 37 -7.41 -3.38 10.65
CA HIS A 37 -6.86 -4.22 9.60
C HIS A 37 -7.39 -3.75 8.26
N PHE A 38 -6.57 -3.10 7.47
CA PHE A 38 -6.79 -2.91 6.04
C PHE A 38 -5.91 -3.91 5.28
N ALA A 39 -6.32 -5.16 5.30
CA ALA A 39 -5.92 -6.18 4.34
C ALA A 39 -7.21 -6.76 3.78
N GLY A 40 -7.28 -6.96 2.49
CA GLY A 40 -8.47 -7.42 1.79
C GLY A 40 -9.24 -8.51 2.51
N GLY A 41 -10.54 -8.29 2.72
CA GLY A 41 -11.47 -9.27 3.23
C GLY A 41 -11.87 -9.04 4.70
N GLY A 42 -13.04 -8.47 4.87
CA GLY A 42 -13.75 -8.08 6.04
C GLY A 42 -13.65 -8.94 7.30
N HIS A 43 -14.01 -8.32 8.41
CA HIS A 43 -14.89 -8.91 9.42
C HIS A 43 -15.00 -7.98 10.63
N GLY A 44 -16.13 -7.32 10.76
CA GLY A 44 -16.68 -6.96 12.04
C GLY A 44 -17.86 -7.89 12.30
N GLY A 45 -17.98 -8.47 13.52
CA GLY A 45 -19.16 -9.22 13.93
C GLY A 45 -18.83 -10.50 14.67
N HIS A 46 -18.95 -10.48 15.99
CA HIS A 46 -18.99 -11.69 16.83
C HIS A 46 -20.18 -12.60 16.44
N GLY A 47 -19.89 -13.83 16.12
CA GLY A 47 -20.89 -14.87 15.90
C GLY A 47 -20.32 -15.99 15.04
N HIS A 48 -20.20 -17.16 15.62
CA HIS A 48 -19.81 -18.43 15.05
C HIS A 48 -20.13 -18.58 13.56
N ASP A 49 -19.09 -18.52 12.69
CA ASP A 49 -19.28 -18.90 11.29
C ASP A 49 -17.98 -19.40 10.65
N HIS A 50 -17.53 -20.58 11.08
CA HIS A 50 -16.44 -21.32 10.43
C HIS A 50 -16.83 -21.83 9.02
N SER A 51 -18.08 -21.73 8.62
CA SER A 51 -18.61 -22.17 7.32
C SER A 51 -18.37 -21.14 6.18
N HIS A 52 -18.38 -19.83 6.50
CA HIS A 52 -18.21 -18.78 5.48
C HIS A 52 -16.76 -18.56 5.06
N ALA A 53 -15.78 -18.77 5.94
CA ALA A 53 -14.36 -18.68 5.60
C ALA A 53 -13.94 -19.75 4.58
N GLY A 54 -14.44 -20.99 4.73
CA GLY A 54 -14.18 -22.08 3.79
C GLY A 54 -14.86 -21.88 2.43
N ALA A 55 -16.08 -21.30 2.41
CA ALA A 55 -16.78 -20.98 1.18
C ALA A 55 -16.11 -19.82 0.42
N SER A 56 -15.58 -18.83 1.15
CA SER A 56 -14.83 -17.70 0.57
C SER A 56 -13.51 -18.16 -0.06
N ALA A 57 -12.74 -18.99 0.63
CA ALA A 57 -11.49 -19.55 0.11
C ALA A 57 -11.69 -20.41 -1.16
N LYS A 58 -12.77 -21.22 -1.20
CA LYS A 58 -13.12 -22.01 -2.39
C LYS A 58 -13.52 -21.13 -3.56
N ARG A 59 -14.33 -20.06 -3.34
CA ARG A 59 -14.71 -19.10 -4.39
C ARG A 59 -13.50 -18.37 -4.95
N LEU A 60 -12.58 -17.94 -4.08
CA LEU A 60 -11.34 -17.30 -4.50
C LEU A 60 -10.45 -18.25 -5.30
N GLY A 61 -10.33 -19.52 -4.87
CA GLY A 61 -9.61 -20.56 -5.59
C GLY A 61 -10.18 -20.83 -6.99
N TRP A 62 -11.51 -20.89 -7.13
CA TRP A 62 -12.17 -21.03 -8.43
C TRP A 62 -11.98 -19.80 -9.33
N ALA A 63 -12.10 -18.59 -8.78
CA ALA A 63 -11.83 -17.36 -9.50
C ALA A 63 -10.40 -17.34 -10.04
N LEU A 64 -9.42 -17.67 -9.21
CA LEU A 64 -8.01 -17.74 -9.61
C LEU A 64 -7.76 -18.82 -10.68
N ALA A 65 -8.42 -19.98 -10.58
CA ALA A 65 -8.29 -21.04 -11.58
C ALA A 65 -8.89 -20.62 -12.92
N VAL A 66 -10.05 -19.95 -12.93
CA VAL A 66 -10.68 -19.42 -14.15
C VAL A 66 -9.82 -18.34 -14.78
N THR A 67 -9.34 -17.35 -13.98
CA THR A 67 -8.43 -16.30 -14.47
C THR A 67 -7.15 -16.91 -15.05
N GLY A 68 -6.54 -17.87 -14.34
CA GLY A 68 -5.35 -18.56 -14.84
C GLY A 68 -5.59 -19.32 -16.17
N ALA A 69 -6.76 -19.96 -16.33
CA ALA A 69 -7.13 -20.61 -17.58
C ALA A 69 -7.31 -19.60 -18.72
N VAL A 70 -7.92 -18.44 -18.46
CA VAL A 70 -8.07 -17.35 -19.44
C VAL A 70 -6.71 -16.82 -19.85
N VAL A 71 -5.82 -16.53 -18.92
CA VAL A 71 -4.44 -16.09 -19.22
C VAL A 71 -3.70 -17.07 -20.12
N ILE A 72 -3.80 -18.37 -19.82
CA ILE A 72 -3.17 -19.40 -20.65
C ILE A 72 -3.80 -19.42 -22.06
N ALA A 73 -5.12 -19.32 -22.15
CA ALA A 73 -5.82 -19.28 -23.43
C ALA A 73 -5.41 -18.06 -24.27
N GLU A 74 -5.29 -16.88 -23.65
CA GLU A 74 -4.85 -15.64 -24.30
C GLU A 74 -3.40 -15.70 -24.77
N LEU A 75 -2.49 -16.21 -23.93
CA LEU A 75 -1.08 -16.40 -24.33
C LEU A 75 -0.95 -17.35 -25.53
N LEU A 76 -1.66 -18.48 -25.52
CA LEU A 76 -1.68 -19.42 -26.62
C LEU A 76 -2.33 -18.80 -27.87
N GLY A 77 -3.45 -18.08 -27.68
CA GLY A 77 -4.13 -17.35 -28.75
C GLY A 77 -3.26 -16.27 -29.38
N ALA A 78 -2.55 -15.49 -28.56
CA ALA A 78 -1.60 -14.48 -29.02
C ALA A 78 -0.46 -15.09 -29.84
N PHE A 79 0.08 -16.21 -29.35
CA PHE A 79 1.17 -16.92 -30.04
C PHE A 79 0.71 -17.49 -31.40
N TRP A 80 -0.47 -18.09 -31.46
CA TRP A 80 -0.99 -18.69 -32.69
C TRP A 80 -1.50 -17.65 -33.69
N SER A 81 -2.19 -16.62 -33.24
CA SER A 81 -2.75 -15.57 -34.10
C SER A 81 -1.73 -14.53 -34.56
N GLY A 82 -0.61 -14.34 -33.81
CA GLY A 82 0.31 -13.23 -34.00
C GLY A 82 -0.27 -11.88 -33.55
N SER A 83 -1.43 -11.89 -32.84
CA SER A 83 -2.12 -10.69 -32.38
C SER A 83 -1.37 -10.03 -31.25
N LEU A 84 -1.07 -8.74 -31.42
CA LEU A 84 -0.46 -7.90 -30.39
C LEU A 84 -1.48 -7.50 -29.32
N SER A 85 -2.75 -7.33 -29.69
CA SER A 85 -3.79 -6.98 -28.72
C SER A 85 -4.07 -8.11 -27.72
N LEU A 86 -4.09 -9.38 -28.17
CA LEU A 86 -4.14 -10.53 -27.26
C LEU A 86 -2.88 -10.64 -26.40
N ALA A 87 -1.70 -10.39 -26.97
CA ALA A 87 -0.45 -10.40 -26.21
C ALA A 87 -0.43 -9.29 -25.14
N ALA A 88 -0.99 -8.12 -25.44
CA ALA A 88 -1.11 -7.01 -24.51
C ALA A 88 -2.07 -7.33 -23.36
N ASP A 89 -3.22 -7.92 -23.68
CA ASP A 89 -4.24 -8.33 -22.71
C ASP A 89 -3.71 -9.43 -21.78
N ALA A 90 -3.12 -10.50 -22.35
CA ALA A 90 -2.47 -11.55 -21.56
C ALA A 90 -1.29 -11.01 -20.72
N GLY A 91 -0.50 -10.11 -21.28
CA GLY A 91 0.68 -9.54 -20.62
C GLY A 91 0.31 -8.77 -19.35
N HIS A 92 -0.75 -7.95 -19.38
CA HIS A 92 -1.17 -7.23 -18.15
C HIS A 92 -1.74 -8.19 -17.11
N MET A 93 -2.54 -9.18 -17.51
CA MET A 93 -3.08 -10.18 -16.58
C MET A 93 -1.97 -10.99 -15.90
N VAL A 94 -0.89 -11.33 -16.61
CA VAL A 94 0.30 -11.99 -16.02
C VAL A 94 0.96 -11.09 -14.99
N VAL A 95 1.11 -9.79 -15.28
CA VAL A 95 1.69 -8.84 -14.32
C VAL A 95 0.80 -8.67 -13.10
N ASP A 96 -0.51 -8.59 -13.26
CA ASP A 96 -1.45 -8.48 -12.15
C ASP A 96 -1.45 -9.75 -11.29
N ALA A 97 -1.43 -10.93 -11.90
CA ALA A 97 -1.28 -12.19 -11.18
C ALA A 97 0.06 -12.28 -10.43
N SER A 98 1.16 -11.86 -11.06
CA SER A 98 2.49 -11.81 -10.42
C SER A 98 2.52 -10.78 -9.29
N GLY A 99 1.86 -9.63 -9.46
CA GLY A 99 1.70 -8.60 -8.45
C GLY A 99 0.97 -9.11 -7.20
N LEU A 100 -0.07 -9.92 -7.37
CA LEU A 100 -0.76 -10.59 -6.24
C LEU A 100 0.18 -11.53 -5.48
N VAL A 101 1.05 -12.27 -6.16
CA VAL A 101 2.04 -13.14 -5.51
C VAL A 101 3.04 -12.30 -4.71
N VAL A 102 3.56 -11.24 -5.31
CA VAL A 102 4.51 -10.32 -4.64
C VAL A 102 3.84 -9.61 -3.47
N ALA A 103 2.59 -9.16 -3.62
CA ALA A 103 1.80 -8.57 -2.54
C ALA A 103 1.56 -9.57 -1.38
N LEU A 104 1.31 -10.84 -1.68
CA LEU A 104 1.17 -11.88 -0.66
C LEU A 104 2.48 -12.13 0.09
N ILE A 105 3.60 -12.13 -0.61
CA ILE A 105 4.94 -12.21 0.01
C ILE A 105 5.17 -10.99 0.91
N ALA A 106 4.91 -9.79 0.41
CA ALA A 106 5.04 -8.55 1.18
C ALA A 106 4.14 -8.58 2.44
N ALA A 107 2.88 -9.00 2.32
CA ALA A 107 1.97 -9.13 3.44
C ALA A 107 2.41 -10.19 4.47
N ARG A 108 3.17 -11.20 4.08
CA ARG A 108 3.80 -12.13 5.02
C ARG A 108 5.02 -11.51 5.70
N LEU A 109 5.83 -10.76 4.95
CA LEU A 109 6.99 -10.04 5.50
C LEU A 109 6.57 -9.01 6.54
N THR A 110 5.49 -8.26 6.31
CA THR A 110 5.00 -7.26 7.27
C THR A 110 4.54 -7.87 8.61
N ARG A 111 4.25 -9.18 8.67
CA ARG A 111 3.90 -9.90 9.89
C ARG A 111 5.12 -10.39 10.68
N LEU A 112 6.31 -10.31 10.11
CA LEU A 112 7.53 -10.67 10.83
C LEU A 112 7.77 -9.68 11.98
N PRO A 113 8.26 -10.15 13.14
CA PRO A 113 8.57 -9.27 14.25
C PRO A 113 9.65 -8.27 13.85
N ARG A 114 9.60 -7.10 14.47
CA ARG A 114 10.66 -6.09 14.33
C ARG A 114 11.95 -6.64 14.93
N ASP A 115 13.06 -6.30 14.30
CA ASP A 115 14.40 -6.66 14.76
C ASP A 115 15.30 -5.41 14.83
N GLU A 116 16.53 -5.57 15.31
CA GLU A 116 17.50 -4.46 15.45
C GLU A 116 17.87 -3.80 14.11
N LYS A 117 17.72 -4.52 12.97
CA LYS A 117 18.00 -4.00 11.63
C LYS A 117 16.76 -3.39 10.98
N HIS A 118 15.59 -3.88 11.34
CA HIS A 118 14.31 -3.47 10.77
C HIS A 118 13.40 -2.93 11.89
N THR A 119 13.72 -1.75 12.40
CA THR A 119 13.00 -1.14 13.53
C THR A 119 11.53 -0.81 13.20
N TRP A 120 11.22 -0.53 11.95
CA TRP A 120 9.85 -0.43 11.42
C TRP A 120 9.30 -1.76 10.90
N GLY A 121 10.04 -2.88 11.08
CA GLY A 121 9.76 -4.15 10.45
C GLY A 121 9.90 -4.06 8.93
N TRP A 122 9.13 -4.87 8.22
CA TRP A 122 9.10 -4.92 6.75
C TRP A 122 7.94 -4.09 6.15
N ALA A 123 7.50 -3.02 6.84
CA ALA A 123 6.33 -2.24 6.43
C ALA A 123 6.47 -1.65 5.01
N ARG A 124 7.67 -1.26 4.59
CA ARG A 124 7.92 -0.73 3.23
C ARG A 124 7.89 -1.79 2.12
N SER A 125 7.90 -3.10 2.45
CA SER A 125 7.86 -4.16 1.45
C SER A 125 6.59 -4.13 0.58
N GLU A 126 5.45 -3.73 1.15
CA GLU A 126 4.20 -3.54 0.44
C GLU A 126 4.31 -2.43 -0.62
N VAL A 127 4.90 -1.30 -0.25
CA VAL A 127 5.09 -0.15 -1.15
C VAL A 127 6.04 -0.48 -2.28
N LEU A 128 7.12 -1.21 -1.97
CA LEU A 128 8.10 -1.67 -2.96
C LEU A 128 7.46 -2.67 -3.94
N ALA A 129 6.63 -3.59 -3.43
CA ALA A 129 5.87 -4.53 -4.25
C ALA A 129 4.93 -3.79 -5.23
N ALA A 130 4.17 -2.80 -4.75
CA ALA A 130 3.29 -1.99 -5.58
C ALA A 130 4.07 -1.16 -6.61
N ALA A 131 5.21 -0.60 -6.25
CA ALA A 131 6.08 0.13 -7.19
C ALA A 131 6.61 -0.77 -8.30
N LEU A 132 7.07 -1.99 -7.95
CA LEU A 132 7.56 -2.97 -8.90
C LEU A 132 6.47 -3.40 -9.89
N GLN A 133 5.29 -3.76 -9.39
CA GLN A 133 4.14 -4.14 -10.23
C GLN A 133 3.76 -3.00 -11.18
N ALA A 134 3.61 -1.78 -10.66
CA ALA A 134 3.27 -0.61 -11.48
C ALA A 134 4.34 -0.29 -12.52
N GLY A 135 5.62 -0.43 -12.17
CA GLY A 135 6.74 -0.29 -13.10
C GLY A 135 6.70 -1.31 -14.24
N MET A 136 6.43 -2.57 -13.93
CA MET A 136 6.28 -3.64 -14.95
C MET A 136 5.11 -3.38 -15.89
N LEU A 137 3.94 -2.98 -15.35
CA LEU A 137 2.78 -2.60 -16.16
C LEU A 137 3.08 -1.43 -17.09
N LEU A 138 3.80 -0.42 -16.59
CA LEU A 138 4.17 0.75 -17.40
C LEU A 138 5.14 0.36 -18.53
N ILE A 139 6.14 -0.48 -18.23
CA ILE A 139 7.08 -0.99 -19.23
C ILE A 139 6.34 -1.75 -20.32
N ILE A 140 5.45 -2.68 -19.94
CA ILE A 140 4.65 -3.44 -20.93
C ILE A 140 3.78 -2.49 -21.76
N SER A 141 3.09 -1.51 -21.13
CA SER A 141 2.27 -0.53 -21.84
C SER A 141 3.07 0.25 -22.88
N VAL A 142 4.28 0.69 -22.52
CA VAL A 142 5.17 1.41 -23.44
C VAL A 142 5.66 0.50 -24.58
N MET A 143 6.05 -0.74 -24.26
CA MET A 143 6.50 -1.71 -25.27
C MET A 143 5.38 -2.04 -26.25
N VAL A 144 4.17 -2.29 -25.77
CA VAL A 144 2.98 -2.55 -26.61
C VAL A 144 2.66 -1.33 -27.48
N ALA A 145 2.66 -0.13 -26.90
CA ALA A 145 2.40 1.09 -27.68
C ALA A 145 3.45 1.31 -28.78
N TRP A 146 4.72 1.06 -28.48
CA TRP A 146 5.80 1.15 -29.46
C TRP A 146 5.62 0.12 -30.59
N GLU A 147 5.38 -1.14 -30.26
CA GLU A 147 5.16 -2.21 -31.24
C GLU A 147 3.89 -1.94 -32.06
N ALA A 148 2.80 -1.49 -31.43
CA ALA A 148 1.58 -1.12 -32.12
C ALA A 148 1.81 0.03 -33.13
N ALA A 149 2.55 1.06 -32.74
CA ALA A 149 2.90 2.16 -33.63
C ALA A 149 3.69 1.66 -34.87
N TRP A 150 4.62 0.70 -34.67
CA TRP A 150 5.36 0.09 -35.76
C TRP A 150 4.45 -0.77 -36.69
N ARG A 151 3.54 -1.55 -36.09
CA ARG A 151 2.57 -2.38 -36.86
C ARG A 151 1.54 -1.54 -37.63
N LEU A 152 1.28 -0.29 -37.23
CA LEU A 152 0.45 0.62 -38.04
C LEU A 152 1.11 0.98 -39.37
N VAL A 153 2.44 1.01 -39.43
CA VAL A 153 3.19 1.27 -40.69
C VAL A 153 3.37 0.00 -41.50
N SER A 154 3.75 -1.09 -40.84
CA SER A 154 4.05 -2.39 -41.47
C SER A 154 3.26 -3.49 -40.74
N PRO A 155 1.95 -3.67 -41.04
CA PRO A 155 1.11 -4.63 -40.36
C PRO A 155 1.52 -6.05 -40.72
N PRO A 156 1.85 -6.93 -39.76
CA PRO A 156 2.03 -8.34 -39.99
C PRO A 156 0.67 -9.03 -40.25
N PRO A 157 0.64 -10.20 -40.91
CA PRO A 157 -0.58 -10.98 -41.00
C PRO A 157 -0.99 -11.48 -39.60
N VAL A 158 -2.28 -11.33 -39.27
CA VAL A 158 -2.87 -11.80 -38.01
C VAL A 158 -3.97 -12.81 -38.32
N GLU A 159 -4.00 -13.94 -37.61
CA GLU A 159 -5.05 -14.92 -37.78
C GLU A 159 -6.31 -14.53 -36.97
N ALA A 160 -7.31 -13.97 -37.63
CA ALA A 160 -8.55 -13.48 -37.02
C ALA A 160 -9.35 -14.58 -36.29
N GLY A 161 -9.29 -15.84 -36.73
CA GLY A 161 -10.07 -16.94 -36.15
C GLY A 161 -9.69 -17.23 -34.68
N PRO A 162 -8.43 -17.60 -34.39
CA PRO A 162 -7.95 -17.78 -33.01
C PRO A 162 -8.11 -16.53 -32.16
N MET A 163 -7.84 -15.33 -32.72
CA MET A 163 -7.98 -14.05 -32.03
C MET A 163 -9.43 -13.81 -31.60
N LEU A 164 -10.40 -14.04 -32.45
CA LEU A 164 -11.82 -13.89 -32.16
C LEU A 164 -12.28 -14.87 -31.08
N LEU A 165 -11.90 -16.14 -31.20
CA LEU A 165 -12.29 -17.18 -30.23
C LEU A 165 -11.81 -16.84 -28.83
N VAL A 166 -10.55 -16.50 -28.71
CA VAL A 166 -9.95 -16.19 -27.40
C VAL A 166 -10.49 -14.88 -26.82
N GLY A 167 -10.66 -13.84 -27.65
CA GLY A 167 -11.28 -12.58 -27.22
C GLY A 167 -12.72 -12.78 -26.71
N VAL A 168 -13.51 -13.64 -27.34
CA VAL A 168 -14.86 -13.99 -26.87
C VAL A 168 -14.82 -14.71 -25.52
N ILE A 169 -13.88 -15.64 -25.33
CA ILE A 169 -13.72 -16.34 -24.04
C ILE A 169 -13.34 -15.34 -22.95
N GLY A 170 -12.38 -14.44 -23.21
CA GLY A 170 -11.97 -13.38 -22.27
C GLY A 170 -13.13 -12.44 -21.90
N LEU A 171 -13.87 -11.97 -22.92
CA LEU A 171 -15.03 -11.10 -22.68
C LEU A 171 -16.11 -11.80 -21.85
N LEU A 172 -16.45 -13.06 -22.14
CA LEU A 172 -17.41 -13.82 -21.37
C LEU A 172 -16.99 -13.99 -19.91
N ALA A 173 -15.73 -14.30 -19.66
CA ALA A 173 -15.18 -14.41 -18.31
C ALA A 173 -15.27 -13.06 -17.55
N ASN A 174 -14.96 -11.96 -18.21
CA ASN A 174 -15.05 -10.61 -17.64
C ASN A 174 -16.49 -10.21 -17.39
N VAL A 175 -17.45 -10.51 -18.29
CA VAL A 175 -18.87 -10.25 -18.09
C VAL A 175 -19.44 -11.03 -16.90
N VAL A 176 -19.07 -12.31 -16.77
CA VAL A 176 -19.46 -13.13 -15.61
C VAL A 176 -18.88 -12.53 -14.32
N SER A 177 -17.61 -12.12 -14.31
CA SER A 177 -16.99 -11.47 -13.16
C SER A 177 -17.66 -10.13 -12.81
N LEU A 178 -18.00 -9.31 -13.79
CA LEU A 178 -18.77 -8.07 -13.61
C LEU A 178 -20.16 -8.34 -13.01
N ALA A 179 -20.86 -9.36 -13.49
CA ALA A 179 -22.16 -9.73 -12.93
C ALA A 179 -22.08 -10.16 -11.47
N ILE A 180 -21.03 -10.90 -11.10
CA ILE A 180 -20.77 -11.30 -9.71
C ILE A 180 -20.44 -10.07 -8.83
N LEU A 181 -19.65 -9.12 -9.34
CA LEU A 181 -19.22 -7.92 -8.60
C LEU A 181 -20.31 -6.83 -8.53
N ALA A 182 -21.22 -6.79 -9.51
CA ALA A 182 -22.27 -5.76 -9.61
C ALA A 182 -23.15 -5.67 -8.37
N GLY A 183 -23.46 -6.80 -7.72
CA GLY A 183 -24.28 -6.84 -6.51
C GLY A 183 -23.62 -6.22 -5.27
N GLY A 184 -22.31 -5.97 -5.30
CA GLY A 184 -21.56 -5.42 -4.16
C GLY A 184 -20.75 -4.16 -4.48
N ARG A 185 -20.86 -3.61 -5.70
CA ARG A 185 -19.99 -2.52 -6.19
C ARG A 185 -20.03 -1.25 -5.33
N ASP A 186 -21.17 -0.98 -4.69
CA ASP A 186 -21.37 0.23 -3.87
C ASP A 186 -21.13 -0.02 -2.37
N ALA A 187 -20.78 -1.26 -1.98
CA ALA A 187 -20.58 -1.64 -0.58
C ALA A 187 -19.32 -1.00 0.03
N ASN A 188 -18.24 -0.87 -0.75
CA ASN A 188 -16.99 -0.22 -0.33
C ASN A 188 -16.11 0.19 -1.52
N LEU A 189 -15.10 1.05 -1.26
CA LEU A 189 -14.21 1.56 -2.28
C LEU A 189 -13.40 0.46 -2.99
N ASN A 190 -13.03 -0.60 -2.28
CA ASN A 190 -12.27 -1.72 -2.86
C ASN A 190 -13.11 -2.50 -3.87
N MET A 191 -14.39 -2.76 -3.56
CA MET A 191 -15.31 -3.43 -4.48
C MET A 191 -15.58 -2.59 -5.72
N LYS A 192 -15.71 -1.26 -5.56
CA LYS A 192 -15.84 -0.33 -6.67
C LYS A 192 -14.58 -0.32 -7.56
N ALA A 193 -13.39 -0.34 -6.95
CA ALA A 193 -12.13 -0.42 -7.69
C ALA A 193 -12.01 -1.72 -8.48
N ALA A 194 -12.31 -2.88 -7.84
CA ALA A 194 -12.32 -4.18 -8.51
C ALA A 194 -13.33 -4.24 -9.67
N PHE A 195 -14.53 -3.66 -9.49
CA PHE A 195 -15.53 -3.60 -10.56
C PHE A 195 -15.02 -2.79 -11.76
N LEU A 196 -14.40 -1.62 -11.53
CA LEU A 196 -13.83 -0.77 -12.59
C LEU A 196 -12.65 -1.46 -13.29
N GLU A 197 -11.87 -2.24 -12.57
CA GLU A 197 -10.77 -3.03 -13.13
C GLU A 197 -11.29 -4.05 -14.12
N VAL A 198 -12.20 -4.92 -13.69
CA VAL A 198 -12.80 -5.93 -14.58
C VAL A 198 -13.57 -5.29 -15.74
N ALA A 199 -14.16 -4.10 -15.55
CA ALA A 199 -14.82 -3.37 -16.64
C ALA A 199 -13.80 -2.90 -17.69
N ASN A 200 -12.61 -2.45 -17.29
CA ASN A 200 -11.54 -2.10 -18.22
C ASN A 200 -11.02 -3.32 -18.98
N ASP A 201 -10.89 -4.48 -18.30
CA ASP A 201 -10.47 -5.73 -18.93
C ASP A 201 -11.53 -6.19 -19.97
N ALA A 202 -12.83 -6.04 -19.65
CA ALA A 202 -13.89 -6.30 -20.61
C ALA A 202 -13.84 -5.38 -21.85
N LEU A 203 -13.45 -4.10 -21.67
CA LEU A 203 -13.23 -3.16 -22.78
C LEU A 203 -12.02 -3.57 -23.63
N GLY A 204 -10.95 -4.07 -23.02
CA GLY A 204 -9.80 -4.64 -23.71
C GLY A 204 -10.19 -5.84 -24.57
N SER A 205 -10.87 -6.83 -23.98
CA SER A 205 -11.37 -8.00 -24.71
C SER A 205 -12.36 -7.62 -25.84
N LEU A 206 -13.21 -6.62 -25.62
CA LEU A 206 -14.10 -6.10 -26.66
C LEU A 206 -13.29 -5.47 -27.82
N ALA A 207 -12.22 -4.72 -27.54
CA ALA A 207 -11.36 -4.15 -28.57
C ALA A 207 -10.68 -5.25 -29.40
N VAL A 208 -10.24 -6.35 -28.76
CA VAL A 208 -9.70 -7.53 -29.43
C VAL A 208 -10.72 -8.15 -30.39
N ILE A 209 -11.98 -8.34 -29.95
CA ILE A 209 -13.06 -8.91 -30.76
C ILE A 209 -13.37 -8.01 -31.96
N LEU A 210 -13.45 -6.70 -31.76
CA LEU A 210 -13.70 -5.75 -32.82
C LEU A 210 -12.58 -5.74 -33.87
N ALA A 211 -11.33 -5.85 -33.42
CA ALA A 211 -10.17 -5.92 -34.30
C ALA A 211 -10.17 -7.22 -35.10
N ALA A 212 -10.46 -8.37 -34.46
CA ALA A 212 -10.58 -9.67 -35.14
C ALA A 212 -11.71 -9.67 -36.17
N GLY A 213 -12.86 -9.06 -35.81
CA GLY A 213 -13.99 -8.92 -36.74
C GLY A 213 -13.67 -8.03 -37.95
N ALA A 214 -12.94 -6.94 -37.74
CA ALA A 214 -12.49 -6.04 -38.79
C ALA A 214 -11.48 -6.73 -39.73
N GLU A 215 -10.55 -7.50 -39.19
CA GLU A 215 -9.61 -8.31 -39.97
C GLU A 215 -10.35 -9.38 -40.80
N TRP A 216 -11.29 -10.12 -40.15
CA TRP A 216 -12.04 -11.17 -40.79
C TRP A 216 -12.98 -10.67 -41.91
N ALA A 217 -13.68 -9.54 -41.67
CA ALA A 217 -14.68 -9.03 -42.60
C ALA A 217 -14.09 -8.17 -43.74
N PHE A 218 -13.02 -7.42 -43.45
CA PHE A 218 -12.49 -6.39 -44.37
C PHE A 218 -11.00 -6.63 -44.72
N GLY A 219 -10.31 -7.64 -44.14
CA GLY A 219 -8.89 -7.80 -44.29
C GLY A 219 -8.06 -6.62 -43.76
N TRP A 220 -8.57 -5.94 -42.73
CA TRP A 220 -7.96 -4.70 -42.21
C TRP A 220 -6.86 -5.01 -41.19
N ALA A 221 -5.67 -5.36 -41.70
CA ALA A 221 -4.51 -5.79 -40.89
C ALA A 221 -4.04 -4.77 -39.82
N ARG A 222 -4.47 -3.50 -39.88
CA ARG A 222 -4.14 -2.49 -38.89
C ARG A 222 -5.06 -2.49 -37.66
N ALA A 223 -6.18 -3.24 -37.72
CA ALA A 223 -7.17 -3.24 -36.64
C ALA A 223 -6.57 -3.74 -35.31
N ASP A 224 -5.75 -4.80 -35.34
CA ASP A 224 -5.06 -5.34 -34.17
C ASP A 224 -4.09 -4.34 -33.56
N ALA A 225 -3.34 -3.60 -34.35
CA ALA A 225 -2.43 -2.56 -33.87
C ALA A 225 -3.18 -1.39 -33.20
N ILE A 226 -4.35 -1.02 -33.72
CA ILE A 226 -5.22 0.01 -33.11
C ILE A 226 -5.78 -0.47 -31.79
N ALA A 227 -6.27 -1.71 -31.71
CA ALA A 227 -6.76 -2.31 -30.46
C ALA A 227 -5.64 -2.39 -29.41
N SER A 228 -4.43 -2.82 -29.80
CA SER A 228 -3.26 -2.87 -28.94
C SER A 228 -2.90 -1.50 -28.37
N LEU A 229 -2.91 -0.46 -29.22
CA LEU A 229 -2.64 0.91 -28.78
C LEU A 229 -3.71 1.41 -27.81
N LEU A 230 -4.98 1.10 -28.06
CA LEU A 230 -6.08 1.43 -27.15
C LEU A 230 -5.89 0.78 -25.78
N ILE A 231 -5.58 -0.53 -25.75
CA ILE A 231 -5.30 -1.27 -24.51
C ILE A 231 -4.14 -0.60 -23.74
N ALA A 232 -3.02 -0.31 -24.42
CA ALA A 232 -1.88 0.34 -23.81
C ALA A 232 -2.23 1.73 -23.22
N VAL A 233 -3.02 2.53 -23.93
CA VAL A 233 -3.49 3.86 -23.47
C VAL A 233 -4.44 3.75 -22.28
N LEU A 234 -5.27 2.73 -22.19
CA LEU A 234 -6.14 2.49 -21.05
C LEU A 234 -5.35 2.06 -19.79
N MET A 235 -4.29 1.27 -19.96
CA MET A 235 -3.50 0.72 -18.86
C MET A 235 -2.46 1.71 -18.32
N ALA A 236 -1.78 2.46 -19.19
CA ALA A 236 -0.66 3.33 -18.81
C ALA A 236 -0.99 4.36 -17.72
N PRO A 237 -2.13 5.10 -17.75
CA PRO A 237 -2.45 6.08 -16.71
C PRO A 237 -2.63 5.47 -15.33
N ARG A 238 -3.21 4.26 -15.24
CA ARG A 238 -3.39 3.52 -13.99
C ARG A 238 -2.03 3.11 -13.43
N ALA A 239 -1.20 2.49 -14.23
CA ALA A 239 0.16 2.09 -13.87
C ALA A 239 0.99 3.30 -13.40
N LEU A 240 0.92 4.42 -14.14
CA LEU A 240 1.62 5.66 -13.79
C LEU A 240 1.11 6.26 -12.47
N SER A 241 -0.20 6.24 -12.21
CA SER A 241 -0.79 6.72 -10.96
C SER A 241 -0.33 5.89 -9.76
N LEU A 242 -0.33 4.55 -9.88
CA LEU A 242 0.13 3.64 -8.84
C LEU A 242 1.64 3.83 -8.59
N LEU A 243 2.43 3.92 -9.65
CA LEU A 243 3.87 4.15 -9.53
C LEU A 243 4.18 5.48 -8.84
N LYS A 244 3.51 6.56 -9.23
CA LYS A 244 3.66 7.88 -8.59
C LYS A 244 3.35 7.85 -7.10
N ARG A 245 2.26 7.19 -6.69
CA ARG A 245 1.89 7.05 -5.27
C ARG A 245 2.93 6.24 -4.49
N SER A 246 3.40 5.13 -5.05
CA SER A 246 4.42 4.30 -4.41
C SER A 246 5.75 5.05 -4.28
N LEU A 247 6.17 5.78 -5.33
CA LEU A 247 7.37 6.61 -5.28
C LEU A 247 7.23 7.77 -4.30
N ALA A 248 6.06 8.40 -4.18
CA ALA A 248 5.81 9.45 -3.20
C ALA A 248 6.06 8.95 -1.77
N ILE A 249 5.58 7.74 -1.43
CA ILE A 249 5.83 7.13 -0.12
C ILE A 249 7.32 6.81 0.07
N LEU A 250 7.99 6.25 -0.95
CA LEU A 250 9.42 5.93 -0.88
C LEU A 250 10.31 7.18 -0.77
N MET A 251 9.88 8.29 -1.37
CA MET A 251 10.53 9.61 -1.30
C MET A 251 10.10 10.42 -0.07
N GLU A 252 9.40 9.78 0.88
CA GLU A 252 8.98 10.38 2.15
C GLU A 252 8.13 11.66 1.99
N GLN A 253 7.40 11.77 0.87
CA GLN A 253 6.47 12.89 0.68
C GLN A 253 5.33 12.82 1.70
N THR A 254 4.89 13.99 2.13
CA THR A 254 3.71 14.09 3.01
C THR A 254 2.49 13.45 2.35
N PRO A 255 1.81 12.52 3.04
CA PRO A 255 0.60 11.92 2.52
C PRO A 255 -0.50 12.95 2.25
N ALA A 256 -1.21 12.83 1.13
CA ALA A 256 -2.31 13.73 0.78
C ALA A 256 -3.48 13.73 1.81
N SER A 257 -3.52 12.74 2.70
CA SER A 257 -4.49 12.64 3.78
C SER A 257 -4.20 13.58 4.96
N VAL A 258 -3.00 14.19 5.03
CA VAL A 258 -2.58 15.07 6.13
C VAL A 258 -2.31 16.47 5.60
N ASP A 259 -3.10 17.43 6.06
CA ASP A 259 -2.86 18.85 5.84
C ASP A 259 -1.90 19.36 6.92
N VAL A 260 -0.62 19.55 6.55
CA VAL A 260 0.45 19.97 7.47
C VAL A 260 0.16 21.33 8.09
N THR A 261 -0.50 22.24 7.34
CA THR A 261 -0.85 23.57 7.87
C THR A 261 -1.87 23.47 9.00
N LYS A 262 -2.88 22.61 8.81
CA LYS A 262 -3.87 22.35 9.87
C LYS A 262 -3.25 21.61 11.04
N LEU A 263 -2.40 20.61 10.79
CA LEU A 263 -1.70 19.88 11.85
C LEU A 263 -0.89 20.84 12.70
N ARG A 264 -0.08 21.71 12.09
CA ARG A 264 0.70 22.75 12.79
C ARG A 264 -0.20 23.66 13.60
N ALA A 265 -1.32 24.12 13.04
CA ALA A 265 -2.26 25.00 13.77
C ALA A 265 -2.88 24.31 14.98
N HIS A 266 -3.23 23.01 14.87
CA HIS A 266 -3.72 22.23 16.00
C HIS A 266 -2.66 22.04 17.07
N MET A 267 -1.41 21.74 16.70
CA MET A 267 -0.30 21.62 17.66
C MET A 267 -0.02 22.94 18.40
N MET A 268 -0.08 24.06 17.67
CA MET A 268 0.06 25.41 18.25
C MET A 268 -1.10 25.78 19.19
N GLY A 269 -2.23 25.11 19.09
CA GLY A 269 -3.38 25.30 20.00
C GLY A 269 -3.26 24.57 21.34
N VAL A 270 -2.24 23.73 21.53
CA VAL A 270 -2.00 23.03 22.79
C VAL A 270 -1.43 24.01 23.83
N ASP A 271 -2.00 24.03 25.02
CA ASP A 271 -1.61 24.94 26.07
C ASP A 271 -0.16 24.71 26.54
N GLY A 272 0.65 25.76 26.51
CA GLY A 272 2.09 25.72 26.82
C GLY A 272 2.99 25.55 25.58
N VAL A 273 2.45 25.39 24.39
CA VAL A 273 3.21 25.38 23.13
C VAL A 273 3.41 26.82 22.65
N LEU A 274 4.66 27.20 22.40
CA LEU A 274 5.07 28.50 21.88
C LEU A 274 5.42 28.49 20.40
N GLY A 275 5.87 27.36 19.89
CA GLY A 275 6.28 27.20 18.51
C GLY A 275 6.35 25.74 18.09
N VAL A 276 6.20 25.50 16.76
CA VAL A 276 6.39 24.18 16.14
C VAL A 276 7.25 24.38 14.90
N HIS A 277 8.39 23.69 14.87
CA HIS A 277 9.32 23.72 13.74
C HIS A 277 9.84 22.32 13.44
N ASP A 278 10.58 22.16 12.36
CA ASP A 278 11.08 20.86 11.88
C ASP A 278 9.98 19.79 11.84
N LEU A 279 8.82 20.18 11.32
CA LEU A 279 7.62 19.33 11.26
C LEU A 279 7.66 18.46 10.00
N HIS A 280 7.92 17.18 10.17
CA HIS A 280 7.91 16.17 9.12
C HIS A 280 6.76 15.21 9.30
N VAL A 281 6.04 14.94 8.22
CA VAL A 281 4.96 13.95 8.16
C VAL A 281 5.24 13.01 7.02
N VAL A 282 5.53 11.75 7.32
CA VAL A 282 5.90 10.76 6.32
C VAL A 282 5.08 9.50 6.44
N ALA A 283 4.80 8.85 5.33
CA ALA A 283 4.22 7.51 5.32
C ALA A 283 5.34 6.47 5.25
N VAL A 284 5.37 5.55 6.20
CA VAL A 284 6.25 4.38 6.19
C VAL A 284 5.67 3.28 5.30
N SER A 285 4.33 3.14 5.34
CA SER A 285 3.54 2.24 4.47
C SER A 285 2.19 2.87 4.17
N SER A 286 1.33 2.17 3.42
CA SER A 286 -0.04 2.64 3.12
C SER A 286 -0.90 2.91 4.37
N HIS A 287 -0.53 2.31 5.52
CA HIS A 287 -1.29 2.36 6.78
C HIS A 287 -0.52 2.98 7.95
N LEU A 288 0.77 3.23 7.79
CA LEU A 288 1.62 3.74 8.85
C LEU A 288 2.14 5.13 8.49
N VAL A 289 1.44 6.15 8.95
CA VAL A 289 1.87 7.56 8.86
C VAL A 289 2.50 7.95 10.18
N THR A 290 3.65 8.63 10.11
CA THR A 290 4.39 9.11 11.26
C THR A 290 4.55 10.61 11.19
N VAL A 291 4.62 11.25 12.37
CA VAL A 291 4.98 12.67 12.51
C VAL A 291 6.17 12.80 13.44
N THR A 292 7.10 13.66 13.05
CA THR A 292 8.16 14.15 13.93
C THR A 292 8.13 15.68 13.94
N ALA A 293 8.34 16.29 15.09
CA ALA A 293 8.41 17.74 15.20
C ALA A 293 9.21 18.19 16.42
N HIS A 294 9.81 19.36 16.31
CA HIS A 294 10.35 20.12 17.42
C HIS A 294 9.29 21.09 17.92
N VAL A 295 9.05 21.07 19.22
CA VAL A 295 8.01 21.85 19.86
C VAL A 295 8.61 22.72 20.95
N THR A 296 8.64 24.02 20.72
CA THR A 296 9.09 25.00 21.72
C THR A 296 8.01 25.19 22.76
N VAL A 297 8.34 24.98 24.03
CA VAL A 297 7.42 25.10 25.16
C VAL A 297 7.85 26.19 26.12
N THR A 298 6.94 26.62 27.00
CA THR A 298 7.24 27.65 28.01
C THR A 298 8.33 27.20 28.99
N HIS A 299 9.14 28.13 29.48
CA HIS A 299 10.19 27.86 30.49
C HIS A 299 9.65 27.26 31.80
N GLU A 300 8.42 27.58 32.14
CA GLU A 300 7.76 27.15 33.37
C GLU A 300 7.24 25.72 33.29
N ALA A 301 7.35 25.07 32.10
CA ALA A 301 6.92 23.69 31.91
C ALA A 301 7.85 22.74 32.68
N ASP A 302 7.41 22.31 33.84
CA ASP A 302 8.03 21.25 34.64
C ASP A 302 7.80 19.85 34.02
N GLY A 303 8.33 18.79 34.63
CA GLY A 303 8.19 17.44 34.16
C GLY A 303 6.73 17.05 33.88
N PRO A 304 5.81 17.13 34.84
CA PRO A 304 4.39 16.82 34.66
C PRO A 304 3.71 17.66 33.56
N CYS A 305 4.06 18.93 33.41
CA CYS A 305 3.54 19.80 32.37
C CYS A 305 4.02 19.34 30.96
N ARG A 306 5.30 18.99 30.83
CA ARG A 306 5.85 18.47 29.59
C ARG A 306 5.22 17.15 29.20
N ASP A 307 5.02 16.23 30.13
CA ASP A 307 4.35 14.95 29.88
C ASP A 307 2.91 15.17 29.39
N ARG A 308 2.18 16.14 29.97
CA ARG A 308 0.84 16.52 29.51
C ARG A 308 0.87 17.06 28.09
N ILE A 309 1.80 17.96 27.76
CA ILE A 309 1.93 18.52 26.40
C ILE A 309 2.21 17.40 25.38
N VAL A 310 3.14 16.49 25.67
CA VAL A 310 3.41 15.34 24.77
C VAL A 310 2.16 14.48 24.56
N HIS A 311 1.42 14.23 25.63
CA HIS A 311 0.18 13.45 25.55
C HIS A 311 -0.88 14.15 24.69
N GLU A 312 -1.14 15.43 24.92
CA GLU A 312 -2.12 16.22 24.16
C GLU A 312 -1.73 16.35 22.68
N LEU A 313 -0.44 16.52 22.36
CA LEU A 313 0.07 16.49 20.98
C LEU A 313 -0.14 15.13 20.33
N GLY A 314 0.11 14.04 21.06
CA GLY A 314 -0.13 12.68 20.59
C GLY A 314 -1.60 12.41 20.28
N GLU A 315 -2.49 12.77 21.21
CA GLU A 315 -3.94 12.67 21.05
C GLU A 315 -4.43 13.51 19.85
N CYS A 316 -3.92 14.74 19.70
CA CYS A 316 -4.21 15.60 18.56
C CYS A 316 -3.82 14.93 17.24
N ALA A 317 -2.62 14.36 17.16
CA ALA A 317 -2.12 13.68 15.96
C ALA A 317 -2.96 12.43 15.60
N CYS A 318 -3.33 11.61 16.59
CA CYS A 318 -4.07 10.37 16.37
C CYS A 318 -5.56 10.58 16.11
N HIS A 319 -6.21 11.53 16.79
CA HIS A 319 -7.68 11.69 16.71
C HIS A 319 -8.14 12.62 15.59
N HIS A 320 -7.36 13.65 15.27
CA HIS A 320 -7.73 14.62 14.24
C HIS A 320 -7.09 14.33 12.88
N PHE A 321 -6.02 13.52 12.87
CA PHE A 321 -5.28 13.18 11.65
C PHE A 321 -5.01 11.66 11.61
N PRO A 322 -4.85 11.05 10.43
CA PRO A 322 -4.57 9.63 10.29
C PRO A 322 -3.07 9.32 10.58
N ILE A 323 -2.58 9.74 11.74
CA ILE A 323 -1.19 9.57 12.18
C ILE A 323 -1.14 8.47 13.22
N ALA A 324 -0.39 7.40 12.92
CA ALA A 324 -0.30 6.22 13.76
C ALA A 324 0.86 6.25 14.75
N HIS A 325 1.86 7.11 14.51
CA HIS A 325 3.02 7.24 15.39
C HIS A 325 3.52 8.68 15.40
N SER A 326 3.82 9.19 16.59
CA SER A 326 4.30 10.57 16.77
C SER A 326 5.54 10.60 17.65
N THR A 327 6.47 11.48 17.31
CA THR A 327 7.67 11.76 18.11
C THR A 327 7.82 13.27 18.20
N PHE A 328 7.87 13.80 19.43
CA PHE A 328 8.01 15.23 19.67
C PHE A 328 9.22 15.50 20.55
N GLN A 329 10.11 16.37 20.08
CA GLN A 329 11.20 16.92 20.88
C GLN A 329 10.71 18.22 21.52
N LEU A 330 10.57 18.24 22.86
CA LEU A 330 10.19 19.46 23.57
C LEU A 330 11.42 20.29 23.91
N GLU A 331 11.39 21.56 23.54
CA GLU A 331 12.53 22.48 23.63
C GLU A 331 12.18 23.74 24.42
N CYS A 332 13.18 24.30 25.08
CA CYS A 332 13.06 25.66 25.59
C CYS A 332 13.37 26.69 24.49
N PRO A 333 12.88 27.95 24.61
CA PRO A 333 13.10 28.97 23.58
C PRO A 333 14.57 29.30 23.30
N GLU A 334 15.47 29.07 24.26
CA GLU A 334 16.91 29.25 24.06
C GLU A 334 17.49 28.17 23.13
N HIS A 335 17.10 26.90 23.31
CA HIS A 335 17.55 25.81 22.49
C HIS A 335 17.08 26.00 21.05
N ALA A 336 15.82 26.31 20.86
CA ALA A 336 15.22 26.58 19.54
C ALA A 336 15.96 27.67 18.72
N ARG A 337 16.61 28.64 19.39
CA ARG A 337 17.40 29.68 18.71
C ARG A 337 18.78 29.22 18.23
N HIS A 338 19.28 28.12 18.77
CA HIS A 338 20.61 27.58 18.45
C HIS A 338 20.56 26.45 17.41
N GLU A 339 19.37 25.97 17.10
CA GLU A 339 19.21 24.98 16.04
C GLU A 339 19.39 25.64 14.67
N HIS A 340 20.34 25.13 13.89
CA HIS A 340 20.53 25.51 12.51
C HIS A 340 19.47 24.83 11.66
N MET A 341 18.37 25.54 11.41
CA MET A 341 17.28 25.08 10.53
C MET A 341 17.59 25.41 9.07
N GLU A 342 18.62 24.80 8.51
CA GLU A 342 18.92 24.84 7.08
C GLU A 342 18.66 23.46 6.48
N HIS A 343 17.42 23.24 6.00
CA HIS A 343 17.05 22.13 5.14
C HIS A 343 16.51 22.64 3.82
#